data_e5d4f46c3a8eac9d0edd4236e6a11e8e
#
_entry.id   e5d4f46c3a8eac9d0edd4236e6a11e8e
#
_cell.length_a   1.000
_cell.length_b   1.000
_cell.length_c   1.000
_cell.angle_alpha   90.00
_cell.angle_beta   90.00
_cell.angle_gamma   90.00
#
_symmetry.space_group_name_H-M   'P 1'
#
loop_
_entity.id
_entity.type
_entity.pdbx_description
1 polymer ?
#
loop_
_entity_poly.entity_id
_entity_poly.type
_entity_poly.pdbx_seq_one_letter_code
_entity_poly.pdbx_strand_id
1 'polypeptide(L)'
;VTDRAFVISGWAPSERVPELRIELERAAGGQLVVDEVSTPLAVDPPVLMRNRKLARPFEFLVRFLDLPRSGSLDPTVLMALFLPLMVGVMVGDLVYGMLLLVIALVVRRRFAGDSAAVRDLSRVFVAGAVWAMIFGALFGEALGDVGHKLGLPALWFYRGGADAVTPLLLFSLALGTAHVVLGQLLGVWQSATAGRRVELINRSGSLLALGSVLALAGVAADRIPGATAGALLAGGGVAVGLVLLMVGRGALGFVMGPLEFVGTLGNVLSYLRLAAVGLASTYLAMVANELSVVGSIWLGVFVGMFF
;
A
#
# COMPACT_ATOMS: atom_id res chain seq x y z
N VAL A 1 14.06 -33.73 -25.99
CA VAL A 1 12.91 -34.57 -25.59
C VAL A 1 12.92 -35.74 -26.54
N THR A 2 13.10 -36.93 -26.03
CA THR A 2 12.96 -38.19 -26.79
C THR A 2 11.65 -38.84 -26.36
N ASP A 3 11.08 -39.73 -27.18
CA ASP A 3 9.82 -40.43 -26.84
C ASP A 3 9.90 -41.29 -25.55
N ARG A 4 11.08 -41.36 -24.95
CA ARG A 4 11.33 -42.20 -23.75
C ARG A 4 11.90 -41.45 -22.55
N ALA A 5 12.22 -40.16 -22.65
CA ALA A 5 12.75 -39.36 -21.57
C ALA A 5 12.33 -37.90 -21.72
N PHE A 6 11.99 -37.26 -20.61
CA PHE A 6 11.71 -35.83 -20.53
C PHE A 6 12.54 -35.21 -19.42
N VAL A 7 12.81 -33.93 -19.54
CA VAL A 7 13.53 -33.14 -18.54
C VAL A 7 12.60 -32.06 -18.07
N ILE A 8 12.45 -31.95 -16.76
CA ILE A 8 11.74 -30.85 -16.09
C ILE A 8 12.78 -30.05 -15.33
N SER A 9 12.86 -28.76 -15.61
CA SER A 9 13.68 -27.83 -14.83
C SER A 9 12.77 -26.91 -14.02
N GLY A 10 13.15 -26.66 -12.78
CA GLY A 10 12.39 -25.81 -11.87
C GLY A 10 13.26 -25.27 -10.74
N TRP A 11 12.72 -24.30 -10.02
CA TRP A 11 13.36 -23.70 -8.87
C TRP A 11 12.85 -24.36 -7.58
N ALA A 12 13.77 -24.72 -6.69
CA ALA A 12 13.44 -25.21 -5.37
C ALA A 12 14.29 -24.47 -4.32
N PRO A 13 13.73 -24.23 -3.10
CA PRO A 13 14.54 -23.73 -2.00
C PRO A 13 15.63 -24.73 -1.65
N SER A 14 16.87 -24.26 -1.52
CA SER A 14 18.02 -25.14 -1.22
C SER A 14 17.81 -25.99 0.03
N GLU A 15 17.13 -25.47 1.03
CA GLU A 15 16.78 -26.19 2.27
C GLU A 15 15.87 -27.42 2.03
N ARG A 16 15.05 -27.41 0.96
CA ARG A 16 14.07 -28.44 0.65
C ARG A 16 14.51 -29.42 -0.46
N VAL A 17 15.64 -29.17 -1.07
CA VAL A 17 16.16 -30.05 -2.15
C VAL A 17 16.34 -31.51 -1.67
N PRO A 18 16.85 -31.78 -0.45
CA PRO A 18 16.98 -33.17 0.02
C PRO A 18 15.62 -33.89 0.17
N GLU A 19 14.61 -33.18 0.70
CA GLU A 19 13.25 -33.73 0.84
C GLU A 19 12.61 -33.97 -0.52
N LEU A 20 12.74 -32.99 -1.42
CA LEU A 20 12.21 -33.06 -2.77
C LEU A 20 12.80 -34.24 -3.56
N ARG A 21 14.12 -34.48 -3.43
CA ARG A 21 14.78 -35.62 -4.06
C ARG A 21 14.16 -36.94 -3.62
N ILE A 22 13.96 -37.14 -2.30
CA ILE A 22 13.37 -38.36 -1.75
C ILE A 22 11.92 -38.55 -2.23
N GLU A 23 11.13 -37.46 -2.25
CA GLU A 23 9.74 -37.52 -2.71
C GLU A 23 9.64 -37.83 -4.20
N LEU A 24 10.49 -37.22 -5.02
CA LEU A 24 10.53 -37.45 -6.47
C LEU A 24 11.04 -38.87 -6.82
N GLU A 25 12.08 -39.37 -6.15
CA GLU A 25 12.57 -40.75 -6.33
C GLU A 25 11.51 -41.80 -5.99
N ARG A 26 10.75 -41.52 -4.91
CA ARG A 26 9.64 -42.40 -4.50
C ARG A 26 8.49 -42.36 -5.51
N ALA A 27 8.14 -41.19 -6.02
CA ALA A 27 7.06 -41.02 -7.00
C ALA A 27 7.41 -41.63 -8.37
N ALA A 28 8.67 -41.55 -8.77
CA ALA A 28 9.15 -42.05 -10.07
C ALA A 28 9.61 -43.53 -10.07
N GLY A 29 9.47 -44.23 -8.93
CA GLY A 29 9.86 -45.65 -8.86
C GLY A 29 11.33 -45.92 -9.14
N GLY A 30 12.21 -44.97 -8.85
CA GLY A 30 13.67 -45.08 -9.06
C GLY A 30 14.17 -44.74 -10.49
N GLN A 31 13.29 -44.36 -11.40
CA GLN A 31 13.65 -43.98 -12.78
C GLN A 31 13.83 -42.47 -12.96
N LEU A 32 14.43 -41.80 -11.97
CA LEU A 32 14.62 -40.35 -11.97
C LEU A 32 16.07 -40.01 -11.63
N VAL A 33 16.64 -39.06 -12.35
CA VAL A 33 17.90 -38.42 -12.00
C VAL A 33 17.60 -36.98 -11.61
N VAL A 34 17.89 -36.60 -10.36
CA VAL A 34 17.81 -35.22 -9.89
C VAL A 34 19.20 -34.62 -9.89
N ASP A 35 19.40 -33.60 -10.71
CA ASP A 35 20.66 -32.88 -10.81
C ASP A 35 20.45 -31.41 -10.40
N GLU A 36 21.40 -30.86 -9.65
CA GLU A 36 21.40 -29.46 -9.23
C GLU A 36 22.19 -28.65 -10.27
N VAL A 37 21.48 -27.90 -11.10
CA VAL A 37 22.09 -27.04 -12.07
C VAL A 37 22.48 -25.72 -11.43
N SER A 38 23.77 -25.39 -11.43
CA SER A 38 24.23 -24.06 -11.02
C SER A 38 23.66 -23.01 -11.96
N THR A 39 22.85 -22.10 -11.40
CA THR A 39 22.20 -21.05 -12.18
C THR A 39 23.24 -20.05 -12.71
N PRO A 40 23.17 -19.68 -13.99
CA PRO A 40 23.93 -18.53 -14.49
C PRO A 40 23.59 -17.29 -13.68
N LEU A 41 24.59 -16.50 -13.28
CA LEU A 41 24.45 -15.25 -12.51
C LEU A 41 23.47 -14.21 -13.12
N ALA A 42 23.02 -14.44 -14.36
CA ALA A 42 22.12 -13.56 -15.10
C ALA A 42 20.62 -13.86 -14.90
N VAL A 43 20.27 -14.92 -14.18
CA VAL A 43 18.85 -15.28 -13.97
C VAL A 43 18.48 -15.10 -12.50
N ASP A 44 17.64 -14.13 -12.23
CA ASP A 44 17.11 -13.93 -10.88
C ASP A 44 16.15 -15.08 -10.51
N PRO A 45 16.41 -15.83 -9.42
CA PRO A 45 15.50 -16.87 -8.96
C PRO A 45 14.19 -16.28 -8.47
N PRO A 46 13.05 -16.99 -8.63
CA PRO A 46 11.78 -16.55 -8.10
C PRO A 46 11.81 -16.49 -6.57
N VAL A 47 11.13 -15.51 -5.99
CA VAL A 47 11.07 -15.33 -4.53
C VAL A 47 10.00 -16.24 -3.92
N LEU A 48 10.38 -16.99 -2.90
CA LEU A 48 9.45 -17.72 -2.04
C LEU A 48 8.98 -16.81 -0.91
N MET A 49 7.75 -16.31 -1.01
CA MET A 49 7.15 -15.51 0.05
C MET A 49 6.76 -16.40 1.24
N ARG A 50 7.26 -16.06 2.45
CA ARG A 50 6.92 -16.74 3.70
C ARG A 50 6.42 -15.72 4.70
N ASN A 51 5.13 -15.38 4.64
CA ASN A 51 4.53 -14.37 5.49
C ASN A 51 3.78 -14.96 6.69
N ARG A 52 3.67 -14.15 7.77
CA ARG A 52 2.87 -14.48 8.94
C ARG A 52 1.39 -14.60 8.56
N LYS A 53 0.61 -15.34 9.35
CA LYS A 53 -0.81 -15.67 9.07
C LYS A 53 -1.69 -14.46 8.72
N LEU A 54 -1.42 -13.29 9.30
CA LEU A 54 -2.18 -12.05 9.04
C LEU A 54 -1.81 -11.39 7.70
N ALA A 55 -0.54 -11.44 7.30
CA ALA A 55 -0.08 -10.85 6.04
C ALA A 55 -0.26 -11.80 4.85
N ARG A 56 -0.28 -13.11 5.08
CA ARG A 56 -0.38 -14.14 4.04
C ARG A 56 -1.51 -13.93 3.02
N PRO A 57 -2.74 -13.49 3.37
CA PRO A 57 -3.79 -13.23 2.39
C PRO A 57 -3.42 -12.16 1.35
N PHE A 58 -2.52 -11.24 1.72
CA PHE A 58 -2.06 -10.16 0.84
C PHE A 58 -0.99 -10.61 -0.16
N GLU A 59 -0.38 -11.80 0.01
CA GLU A 59 0.53 -12.39 -0.99
C GLU A 59 -0.15 -12.58 -2.35
N PHE A 60 -1.46 -12.86 -2.35
CA PHE A 60 -2.23 -12.95 -3.59
C PHE A 60 -2.18 -11.65 -4.38
N LEU A 61 -2.33 -10.49 -3.72
CA LEU A 61 -2.27 -9.18 -4.37
C LEU A 61 -0.85 -8.84 -4.85
N VAL A 62 0.17 -9.18 -4.06
CA VAL A 62 1.57 -8.98 -4.46
C VAL A 62 1.88 -9.81 -5.71
N ARG A 63 1.46 -11.07 -5.76
CA ARG A 63 1.64 -11.93 -6.93
C ARG A 63 0.89 -11.43 -8.17
N PHE A 64 -0.24 -10.76 -7.97
CA PHE A 64 -1.02 -10.20 -9.06
C PHE A 64 -0.39 -8.93 -9.64
N LEU A 65 0.27 -8.13 -8.81
CA LEU A 65 0.94 -6.89 -9.24
C LEU A 65 2.28 -7.18 -9.92
N ASP A 66 3.19 -7.81 -9.23
CA ASP A 66 4.46 -8.33 -9.73
C ASP A 66 5.21 -9.01 -8.59
N LEU A 67 5.98 -10.07 -8.89
CA LEU A 67 6.76 -10.74 -7.87
C LEU A 67 8.00 -9.89 -7.52
N PRO A 68 8.33 -9.73 -6.23
CA PRO A 68 9.54 -9.03 -5.84
C PRO A 68 10.78 -9.78 -6.37
N ARG A 69 11.83 -9.04 -6.67
CA ARG A 69 13.11 -9.65 -7.12
C ARG A 69 13.77 -10.40 -5.97
N SER A 70 14.55 -11.43 -6.29
CA SER A 70 15.33 -12.16 -5.30
C SER A 70 16.24 -11.21 -4.50
N GLY A 71 16.24 -11.34 -3.17
CA GLY A 71 17.00 -10.45 -2.29
C GLY A 71 16.38 -9.07 -2.06
N SER A 72 15.17 -8.77 -2.61
CA SER A 72 14.42 -7.59 -2.24
C SER A 72 13.52 -7.83 -1.03
N LEU A 73 13.15 -6.74 -0.33
CA LEU A 73 12.18 -6.80 0.75
C LEU A 73 10.81 -7.27 0.22
N ASP A 74 10.16 -8.13 0.98
CA ASP A 74 8.80 -8.55 0.70
C ASP A 74 7.80 -7.42 1.06
N PRO A 75 7.10 -6.82 0.09
CA PRO A 75 6.17 -5.73 0.33
C PRO A 75 4.85 -6.19 0.98
N THR A 76 4.63 -7.49 1.15
CA THR A 76 3.35 -8.06 1.61
C THR A 76 2.95 -7.52 2.98
N VAL A 77 3.90 -7.37 3.91
CA VAL A 77 3.62 -6.85 5.26
C VAL A 77 3.18 -5.39 5.21
N LEU A 78 3.83 -4.58 4.37
CA LEU A 78 3.46 -3.17 4.17
C LEU A 78 2.08 -3.06 3.51
N MET A 79 1.82 -3.88 2.51
CA MET A 79 0.51 -3.94 1.85
C MET A 79 -0.59 -4.37 2.85
N ALA A 80 -0.31 -5.34 3.71
CA ALA A 80 -1.25 -5.79 4.74
C ALA A 80 -1.57 -4.72 5.80
N LEU A 81 -0.65 -3.79 6.02
CA LEU A 81 -0.86 -2.66 6.95
C LEU A 81 -1.57 -1.50 6.26
N PHE A 82 -1.02 -1.02 5.16
CA PHE A 82 -1.47 0.24 4.55
C PHE A 82 -2.72 0.11 3.70
N LEU A 83 -2.91 -0.99 2.95
CA LEU A 83 -4.07 -1.13 2.08
C LEU A 83 -5.41 -1.12 2.84
N PRO A 84 -5.60 -1.93 3.92
CA PRO A 84 -6.84 -1.87 4.70
C PRO A 84 -7.04 -0.52 5.39
N LEU A 85 -5.96 0.10 5.90
CA LEU A 85 -6.00 1.42 6.51
C LEU A 85 -6.51 2.47 5.50
N MET A 86 -5.99 2.48 4.27
CA MET A 86 -6.41 3.41 3.21
C MET A 86 -7.87 3.19 2.81
N VAL A 87 -8.29 1.92 2.66
CA VAL A 87 -9.70 1.58 2.42
C VAL A 87 -10.58 2.09 3.56
N GLY A 88 -10.12 1.94 4.80
CA GLY A 88 -10.81 2.45 5.98
C GLY A 88 -11.01 3.96 5.96
N VAL A 89 -9.96 4.72 5.61
CA VAL A 89 -10.04 6.19 5.50
C VAL A 89 -10.99 6.62 4.38
N MET A 90 -10.95 5.93 3.23
CA MET A 90 -11.82 6.26 2.08
C MET A 90 -13.28 5.96 2.36
N VAL A 91 -13.60 4.77 2.85
CA VAL A 91 -14.99 4.37 3.15
C VAL A 91 -15.47 5.06 4.43
N GLY A 92 -14.77 4.88 5.55
CA GLY A 92 -14.95 5.54 6.84
C GLY A 92 -16.38 5.67 7.34
N ASP A 93 -17.19 4.62 7.20
CA ASP A 93 -18.59 4.59 7.60
C ASP A 93 -18.90 3.26 8.29
N LEU A 94 -19.58 3.32 9.43
CA LEU A 94 -19.90 2.15 10.26
C LEU A 94 -20.77 1.14 9.52
N VAL A 95 -21.82 1.61 8.86
CA VAL A 95 -22.82 0.72 8.23
C VAL A 95 -22.29 0.17 6.93
N TYR A 96 -21.63 0.99 6.10
CA TYR A 96 -20.97 0.49 4.88
C TYR A 96 -19.82 -0.46 5.23
N GLY A 97 -19.06 -0.19 6.29
CA GLY A 97 -18.05 -1.11 6.81
C GLY A 97 -18.66 -2.45 7.26
N MET A 98 -19.79 -2.40 7.99
CA MET A 98 -20.52 -3.60 8.41
C MET A 98 -21.08 -4.38 7.21
N LEU A 99 -21.65 -3.69 6.22
CA LEU A 99 -22.14 -4.31 4.99
C LEU A 99 -21.02 -5.02 4.24
N LEU A 100 -19.89 -4.34 4.07
CA LEU A 100 -18.69 -4.92 3.44
C LEU A 100 -18.19 -6.14 4.20
N LEU A 101 -18.21 -6.11 5.54
CA LEU A 101 -17.85 -7.23 6.40
C LEU A 101 -18.79 -8.43 6.18
N VAL A 102 -20.10 -8.20 6.18
CA VAL A 102 -21.11 -9.25 5.95
C VAL A 102 -20.92 -9.86 4.57
N ILE A 103 -20.78 -9.06 3.52
CA ILE A 103 -20.54 -9.53 2.15
C ILE A 103 -19.25 -10.38 2.12
N ALA A 104 -18.15 -9.88 2.67
CA ALA A 104 -16.88 -10.62 2.69
C ALA A 104 -16.99 -11.97 3.42
N LEU A 105 -17.72 -12.02 4.55
CA LEU A 105 -17.95 -13.25 5.30
C LEU A 105 -18.87 -14.23 4.56
N VAL A 106 -19.91 -13.74 3.88
CA VAL A 106 -20.81 -14.57 3.06
C VAL A 106 -20.04 -15.16 1.88
N VAL A 107 -19.29 -14.32 1.14
CA VAL A 107 -18.44 -14.78 0.03
C VAL A 107 -17.44 -15.84 0.51
N ARG A 108 -16.81 -15.58 1.64
CA ARG A 108 -15.88 -16.55 2.25
C ARG A 108 -16.55 -17.88 2.60
N ARG A 109 -17.76 -17.85 3.18
CA ARG A 109 -18.48 -19.09 3.56
C ARG A 109 -18.98 -19.88 2.36
N ARG A 110 -19.41 -19.19 1.29
CA ARG A 110 -20.03 -19.83 0.13
C ARG A 110 -19.01 -20.31 -0.90
N PHE A 111 -17.90 -19.57 -1.10
CA PHE A 111 -17.01 -19.76 -2.25
C PHE A 111 -15.53 -20.01 -1.87
N ALA A 112 -15.13 -19.90 -0.59
CA ALA A 112 -13.72 -20.10 -0.20
C ALA A 112 -13.28 -21.57 -0.25
N GLY A 113 -14.21 -22.53 -0.34
CA GLY A 113 -13.90 -23.96 -0.52
C GLY A 113 -13.32 -24.25 -1.90
N ASP A 114 -13.77 -23.50 -2.92
CA ASP A 114 -13.48 -23.77 -4.32
C ASP A 114 -12.20 -23.06 -4.82
N SER A 115 -11.78 -21.98 -4.14
CA SER A 115 -10.64 -21.19 -4.57
C SER A 115 -9.87 -20.55 -3.42
N ALA A 116 -8.54 -20.79 -3.40
CA ALA A 116 -7.64 -20.13 -2.47
C ALA A 116 -7.62 -18.60 -2.66
N ALA A 117 -7.75 -18.13 -3.89
CA ALA A 117 -7.81 -16.71 -4.23
C ALA A 117 -9.03 -16.03 -3.60
N VAL A 118 -10.22 -16.64 -3.70
CA VAL A 118 -11.46 -16.12 -3.09
C VAL A 118 -11.33 -16.07 -1.57
N ARG A 119 -10.73 -17.10 -0.97
CA ARG A 119 -10.50 -17.13 0.48
C ARG A 119 -9.57 -16.00 0.94
N ASP A 120 -8.47 -15.77 0.22
CA ASP A 120 -7.49 -14.75 0.60
C ASP A 120 -8.02 -13.34 0.30
N LEU A 121 -8.67 -13.14 -0.83
CA LEU A 121 -9.35 -11.87 -1.17
C LEU A 121 -10.44 -11.51 -0.15
N SER A 122 -11.26 -12.49 0.29
CA SER A 122 -12.26 -12.25 1.34
C SER A 122 -11.62 -11.78 2.64
N ARG A 123 -10.45 -12.29 3.02
CA ARG A 123 -9.72 -11.83 4.22
C ARG A 123 -9.21 -10.40 4.08
N VAL A 124 -8.76 -10.02 2.89
CA VAL A 124 -8.36 -8.64 2.58
C VAL A 124 -9.56 -7.70 2.75
N PHE A 125 -10.73 -8.07 2.22
CA PHE A 125 -11.96 -7.28 2.39
C PHE A 125 -12.42 -7.22 3.85
N VAL A 126 -12.30 -8.31 4.63
CA VAL A 126 -12.57 -8.29 6.07
C VAL A 126 -11.67 -7.28 6.78
N ALA A 127 -10.37 -7.24 6.46
CA ALA A 127 -9.45 -6.28 7.05
C ALA A 127 -9.84 -4.83 6.68
N GLY A 128 -10.17 -4.56 5.40
CA GLY A 128 -10.65 -3.26 4.95
C GLY A 128 -11.96 -2.84 5.63
N ALA A 129 -12.91 -3.78 5.77
CA ALA A 129 -14.18 -3.55 6.44
C ALA A 129 -14.02 -3.17 7.93
N VAL A 130 -13.12 -3.86 8.63
CA VAL A 130 -12.81 -3.53 10.04
C VAL A 130 -12.24 -2.12 10.16
N TRP A 131 -11.30 -1.74 9.29
CA TRP A 131 -10.77 -0.38 9.27
C TRP A 131 -11.82 0.66 8.86
N ALA A 132 -12.73 0.35 7.94
CA ALA A 132 -13.85 1.21 7.56
C ALA A 132 -14.79 1.48 8.76
N MET A 133 -15.06 0.45 9.57
CA MET A 133 -15.84 0.62 10.80
C MET A 133 -15.10 1.44 11.86
N ILE A 134 -13.79 1.24 12.03
CA ILE A 134 -12.97 2.03 12.95
C ILE A 134 -13.00 3.51 12.56
N PHE A 135 -12.74 3.82 11.29
CA PHE A 135 -12.78 5.20 10.81
C PHE A 135 -14.21 5.76 10.80
N GLY A 136 -15.24 4.93 10.54
CA GLY A 136 -16.63 5.32 10.69
C GLY A 136 -16.97 5.80 12.10
N ALA A 137 -16.48 5.09 13.12
CA ALA A 137 -16.62 5.52 14.51
C ALA A 137 -15.81 6.79 14.80
N LEU A 138 -14.59 6.93 14.26
CA LEU A 138 -13.76 8.13 14.43
C LEU A 138 -14.40 9.36 13.80
N PHE A 139 -15.02 9.22 12.64
CA PHE A 139 -15.69 10.30 11.92
C PHE A 139 -17.15 10.53 12.38
N GLY A 140 -17.72 9.61 13.16
CA GLY A 140 -19.13 9.68 13.59
C GLY A 140 -20.11 9.44 12.43
N GLU A 141 -19.73 8.61 11.46
CA GLU A 141 -20.49 8.34 10.25
C GLU A 141 -21.12 6.95 10.27
N ALA A 142 -22.42 6.91 9.96
CA ALA A 142 -23.19 5.71 9.69
C ALA A 142 -24.23 6.04 8.63
N LEU A 143 -24.17 5.42 7.43
CA LEU A 143 -24.94 5.80 6.26
C LEU A 143 -24.79 7.31 5.93
N GLY A 144 -23.54 7.77 5.87
CA GLY A 144 -23.23 9.19 5.70
C GLY A 144 -23.60 10.00 6.96
N ASP A 145 -24.53 10.95 6.81
CA ASP A 145 -24.94 11.88 7.88
C ASP A 145 -26.02 11.35 8.84
N VAL A 146 -26.62 10.20 8.55
CA VAL A 146 -27.70 9.61 9.39
C VAL A 146 -27.19 9.33 10.80
N GLY A 147 -25.99 8.77 10.93
CA GLY A 147 -25.38 8.54 12.25
C GLY A 147 -25.26 9.83 13.06
N HIS A 148 -24.76 10.89 12.45
CA HIS A 148 -24.63 12.20 13.10
C HIS A 148 -26.00 12.80 13.49
N LYS A 149 -27.00 12.72 12.61
CA LYS A 149 -28.39 13.15 12.90
C LYS A 149 -29.04 12.36 14.04
N LEU A 150 -28.65 11.09 14.23
CA LEU A 150 -29.10 10.24 15.33
C LEU A 150 -28.28 10.42 16.63
N GLY A 151 -27.32 11.36 16.65
CA GLY A 151 -26.52 11.68 17.83
C GLY A 151 -25.26 10.84 18.00
N LEU A 152 -24.78 10.14 16.96
CA LEU A 152 -23.49 9.46 16.98
C LEU A 152 -22.36 10.51 17.09
N PRO A 153 -21.55 10.53 18.17
CA PRO A 153 -20.49 11.51 18.30
C PRO A 153 -19.33 11.17 17.34
N ALA A 154 -18.79 12.18 16.68
CA ALA A 154 -17.51 12.06 16.00
C ALA A 154 -16.38 12.06 17.05
N LEU A 155 -15.62 10.97 17.14
CA LEU A 155 -14.52 10.86 18.09
C LEU A 155 -13.29 11.67 17.69
N TRP A 156 -13.20 12.03 16.41
CA TRP A 156 -12.12 12.85 15.88
C TRP A 156 -12.68 14.12 15.22
N PHE A 157 -13.19 14.05 14.00
CA PHE A 157 -13.92 15.13 13.33
C PHE A 157 -14.98 14.55 12.39
N TYR A 158 -16.06 15.29 12.17
CA TYR A 158 -17.12 14.89 11.27
C TYR A 158 -16.82 15.32 9.84
N ARG A 159 -16.73 14.36 8.89
CA ARG A 159 -16.36 14.63 7.49
C ARG A 159 -17.44 15.38 6.69
N GLY A 160 -18.70 15.29 7.07
CA GLY A 160 -19.80 16.05 6.46
C GLY A 160 -19.84 17.53 6.85
N GLY A 161 -18.98 17.97 7.77
CA GLY A 161 -18.89 19.37 8.19
C GLY A 161 -18.10 20.23 7.19
N ALA A 162 -18.42 21.54 7.16
CA ALA A 162 -17.73 22.50 6.27
C ALA A 162 -16.21 22.57 6.51
N ASP A 163 -15.78 22.36 7.76
CA ASP A 163 -14.38 22.44 8.17
C ASP A 163 -13.62 21.11 8.02
N ALA A 164 -14.25 20.06 7.50
CA ALA A 164 -13.68 18.72 7.39
C ALA A 164 -12.58 18.58 6.32
N VAL A 165 -12.60 19.44 5.31
CA VAL A 165 -11.69 19.35 4.15
C VAL A 165 -10.23 19.46 4.60
N THR A 166 -9.91 20.48 5.40
CA THR A 166 -8.52 20.75 5.83
C THR A 166 -7.93 19.62 6.69
N PRO A 167 -8.59 19.15 7.77
CA PRO A 167 -8.03 18.06 8.58
C PRO A 167 -7.89 16.75 7.79
N LEU A 168 -8.81 16.43 6.89
CA LEU A 168 -8.73 15.21 6.08
C LEU A 168 -7.61 15.28 5.04
N LEU A 169 -7.41 16.46 4.39
CA LEU A 169 -6.28 16.69 3.49
C LEU A 169 -4.94 16.58 4.22
N LEU A 170 -4.81 17.20 5.39
CA LEU A 170 -3.59 17.14 6.20
C LEU A 170 -3.31 15.71 6.68
N PHE A 171 -4.33 14.99 7.11
CA PHE A 171 -4.19 13.58 7.50
C PHE A 171 -3.76 12.71 6.33
N SER A 172 -4.39 12.86 5.17
CA SER A 172 -4.04 12.09 3.97
C SER A 172 -2.62 12.39 3.51
N LEU A 173 -2.20 13.66 3.56
CA LEU A 173 -0.84 14.08 3.24
C LEU A 173 0.17 13.51 4.24
N ALA A 174 -0.13 13.56 5.54
CA ALA A 174 0.72 13.00 6.60
C ALA A 174 0.86 11.48 6.46
N LEU A 175 -0.24 10.77 6.18
CA LEU A 175 -0.24 9.32 5.93
C LEU A 175 0.60 8.98 4.70
N GLY A 176 0.43 9.74 3.60
CA GLY A 176 1.21 9.58 2.38
C GLY A 176 2.69 9.82 2.60
N THR A 177 3.02 10.90 3.29
CA THR A 177 4.40 11.22 3.68
C THR A 177 5.02 10.11 4.51
N ALA A 178 4.33 9.65 5.56
CA ALA A 178 4.81 8.56 6.41
C ALA A 178 5.06 7.27 5.61
N HIS A 179 4.15 6.91 4.70
CA HIS A 179 4.31 5.73 3.86
C HIS A 179 5.47 5.86 2.87
N VAL A 180 5.61 7.00 2.19
CA VAL A 180 6.73 7.24 1.25
C VAL A 180 8.07 7.28 1.98
N VAL A 181 8.15 7.98 3.13
CA VAL A 181 9.35 8.02 3.97
C VAL A 181 9.73 6.62 4.45
N LEU A 182 8.75 5.82 4.92
CA LEU A 182 9.01 4.44 5.31
C LEU A 182 9.54 3.62 4.14
N GLY A 183 8.96 3.75 2.94
CA GLY A 183 9.46 3.09 1.73
C GLY A 183 10.90 3.48 1.38
N GLN A 184 11.24 4.78 1.48
CA GLN A 184 12.60 5.27 1.25
C GLN A 184 13.59 4.75 2.32
N LEU A 185 13.19 4.75 3.60
CA LEU A 185 14.03 4.21 4.70
C LEU A 185 14.33 2.73 4.50
N LEU A 186 13.32 1.93 4.15
CA LEU A 186 13.49 0.52 3.84
C LEU A 186 14.38 0.32 2.60
N GLY A 187 14.25 1.18 1.60
CA GLY A 187 15.12 1.18 0.43
C GLY A 187 16.58 1.53 0.77
N VAL A 188 16.81 2.51 1.64
CA VAL A 188 18.15 2.85 2.16
C VAL A 188 18.74 1.66 2.89
N TRP A 189 17.99 1.06 3.82
CA TRP A 189 18.42 -0.12 4.57
C TRP A 189 18.78 -1.29 3.65
N GLN A 190 17.93 -1.60 2.68
CA GLN A 190 18.17 -2.67 1.71
C GLN A 190 19.41 -2.41 0.84
N SER A 191 19.60 -1.17 0.38
CA SER A 191 20.76 -0.81 -0.44
C SER A 191 22.06 -0.87 0.37
N ALA A 192 22.02 -0.49 1.66
CA ALA A 192 23.14 -0.59 2.58
C ALA A 192 23.52 -2.05 2.83
N THR A 193 22.56 -2.92 3.13
CA THR A 193 22.82 -4.35 3.40
C THR A 193 23.28 -5.11 2.17
N ALA A 194 22.80 -4.71 0.97
CA ALA A 194 23.22 -5.30 -0.30
C ALA A 194 24.53 -4.73 -0.85
N GLY A 195 25.15 -3.75 -0.18
CA GLY A 195 26.41 -3.13 -0.62
C GLY A 195 26.30 -2.28 -1.90
N ARG A 196 25.07 -1.91 -2.31
CA ARG A 196 24.78 -1.13 -3.54
C ARG A 196 24.98 0.37 -3.29
N ARG A 197 26.24 0.82 -3.33
CA ARG A 197 26.62 2.20 -2.93
C ARG A 197 25.90 3.30 -3.72
N VAL A 198 25.76 3.16 -5.03
CA VAL A 198 25.10 4.17 -5.87
C VAL A 198 23.61 4.29 -5.52
N GLU A 199 22.94 3.16 -5.34
CA GLU A 199 21.54 3.15 -4.95
C GLU A 199 21.32 3.69 -3.53
N LEU A 200 22.24 3.38 -2.60
CA LEU A 200 22.25 3.92 -1.25
C LEU A 200 22.34 5.45 -1.26
N ILE A 201 23.28 6.03 -2.03
CA ILE A 201 23.45 7.47 -2.16
C ILE A 201 22.18 8.11 -2.74
N ASN A 202 21.61 7.53 -3.82
CA ASN A 202 20.42 8.06 -4.45
C ASN A 202 19.20 8.05 -3.52
N ARG A 203 18.96 6.93 -2.81
CA ARG A 203 17.85 6.84 -1.87
C ARG A 203 18.01 7.75 -0.65
N SER A 204 19.23 7.88 -0.14
CA SER A 204 19.54 8.83 0.94
C SER A 204 19.37 10.28 0.49
N GLY A 205 19.75 10.60 -0.75
CA GLY A 205 19.52 11.90 -1.37
C GLY A 205 18.04 12.23 -1.52
N SER A 206 17.23 11.28 -1.99
CA SER A 206 15.77 11.43 -2.10
C SER A 206 15.11 11.66 -0.73
N LEU A 207 15.52 10.89 0.28
CA LEU A 207 15.02 11.04 1.65
C LEU A 207 15.39 12.41 2.25
N LEU A 208 16.65 12.86 2.06
CA LEU A 208 17.11 14.17 2.52
C LEU A 208 16.34 15.29 1.83
N ALA A 209 16.18 15.24 0.50
CA ALA A 209 15.44 16.23 -0.25
C ALA A 209 13.98 16.29 0.18
N LEU A 210 13.31 15.14 0.34
CA LEU A 210 11.91 15.07 0.82
C LEU A 210 11.78 15.66 2.22
N GLY A 211 12.64 15.24 3.16
CA GLY A 211 12.64 15.76 4.52
C GLY A 211 12.88 17.27 4.58
N SER A 212 13.76 17.78 3.72
CA SER A 212 14.03 19.21 3.61
C SER A 212 12.86 20.01 3.04
N VAL A 213 12.14 19.47 2.05
CA VAL A 213 10.89 20.09 1.54
C VAL A 213 9.82 20.14 2.63
N LEU A 214 9.67 19.06 3.41
CA LEU A 214 8.72 19.04 4.54
C LEU A 214 9.10 20.05 5.63
N ALA A 215 10.40 20.16 5.94
CA ALA A 215 10.90 21.17 6.87
C ALA A 215 10.64 22.59 6.33
N LEU A 216 10.84 22.84 5.04
CA LEU A 216 10.55 24.12 4.40
C LEU A 216 9.06 24.46 4.46
N ALA A 217 8.19 23.48 4.21
CA ALA A 217 6.75 23.63 4.37
C ALA A 217 6.36 23.94 5.82
N GLY A 218 6.99 23.29 6.79
CA GLY A 218 6.79 23.57 8.23
C GLY A 218 7.23 24.99 8.64
N VAL A 219 8.35 25.48 8.08
CA VAL A 219 8.81 26.87 8.28
C VAL A 219 7.82 27.86 7.64
N ALA A 220 7.39 27.59 6.42
CA ALA A 220 6.42 28.45 5.70
C ALA A 220 5.04 28.50 6.39
N ALA A 221 4.68 27.46 7.14
CA ALA A 221 3.45 27.39 7.93
C ALA A 221 3.61 27.93 9.37
N ASP A 222 4.70 28.62 9.69
CA ASP A 222 5.04 29.13 11.03
C ASP A 222 5.02 28.06 12.16
N ARG A 223 5.21 26.79 11.79
CA ARG A 223 5.25 25.66 12.74
C ARG A 223 6.66 25.42 13.28
N ILE A 224 7.70 25.90 12.62
CA ILE A 224 9.11 25.77 13.00
C ILE A 224 9.67 27.19 13.24
N PRO A 225 10.16 27.50 14.45
CA PRO A 225 10.73 28.81 14.76
C PRO A 225 12.06 29.04 14.00
N GLY A 226 12.37 30.28 13.69
CA GLY A 226 13.62 30.67 13.00
C GLY A 226 13.48 30.67 11.48
N ALA A 227 12.47 31.37 10.96
CA ALA A 227 12.06 31.35 9.55
C ALA A 227 13.22 31.50 8.53
N THR A 228 14.15 32.44 8.71
CA THR A 228 15.24 32.69 7.77
C THR A 228 16.31 31.60 7.83
N ALA A 229 16.82 31.26 9.01
CA ALA A 229 17.83 30.21 9.19
C ALA A 229 17.25 28.82 8.85
N GLY A 230 16.01 28.53 9.27
CA GLY A 230 15.32 27.31 8.94
C GLY A 230 15.09 27.15 7.44
N ALA A 231 14.68 28.20 6.73
CA ALA A 231 14.50 28.19 5.29
C ALA A 231 15.83 27.98 4.54
N LEU A 232 16.92 28.62 4.97
CA LEU A 232 18.25 28.44 4.38
C LEU A 232 18.78 27.01 4.57
N LEU A 233 18.64 26.43 5.77
CA LEU A 233 19.05 25.06 6.05
C LEU A 233 18.21 24.05 5.26
N ALA A 234 16.90 24.23 5.20
CA ALA A 234 16.00 23.37 4.42
C ALA A 234 16.27 23.49 2.92
N GLY A 235 16.44 24.72 2.39
CA GLY A 235 16.81 24.94 1.00
C GLY A 235 18.17 24.31 0.65
N GLY A 236 19.17 24.46 1.52
CA GLY A 236 20.45 23.78 1.40
C GLY A 236 20.32 22.25 1.39
N GLY A 237 19.46 21.70 2.26
CA GLY A 237 19.18 20.27 2.30
C GLY A 237 18.53 19.74 1.02
N VAL A 238 17.60 20.50 0.41
CA VAL A 238 17.04 20.16 -0.90
C VAL A 238 18.14 20.15 -1.97
N ALA A 239 18.99 21.17 -2.02
CA ALA A 239 20.08 21.26 -2.99
C ALA A 239 21.05 20.08 -2.85
N VAL A 240 21.49 19.76 -1.62
CA VAL A 240 22.36 18.62 -1.34
C VAL A 240 21.69 17.31 -1.72
N GLY A 241 20.41 17.11 -1.37
CA GLY A 241 19.65 15.92 -1.74
C GLY A 241 19.56 15.72 -3.24
N LEU A 242 19.31 16.80 -4.01
CA LEU A 242 19.30 16.76 -5.47
C LEU A 242 20.68 16.42 -6.05
N VAL A 243 21.75 17.02 -5.51
CA VAL A 243 23.12 16.68 -5.94
C VAL A 243 23.41 15.19 -5.70
N LEU A 244 23.03 14.64 -4.54
CA LEU A 244 23.19 13.21 -4.27
C LEU A 244 22.40 12.33 -5.26
N LEU A 245 21.22 12.76 -5.70
CA LEU A 245 20.44 12.04 -6.74
C LEU A 245 21.10 12.08 -8.12
N MET A 246 21.90 13.14 -8.40
CA MET A 246 22.63 13.28 -9.65
C MET A 246 23.93 12.45 -9.66
N VAL A 247 24.57 12.31 -8.47
CA VAL A 247 25.83 11.59 -8.32
C VAL A 247 25.62 10.09 -8.54
N GLY A 248 26.47 9.47 -9.36
CA GLY A 248 26.45 8.02 -9.58
C GLY A 248 25.77 7.58 -10.88
N ARG A 249 25.07 8.48 -11.56
CA ARG A 249 24.43 8.21 -12.87
C ARG A 249 25.12 8.94 -14.04
N GLY A 250 26.25 9.59 -13.79
CA GLY A 250 26.96 10.39 -14.82
C GLY A 250 26.11 11.52 -15.40
N ALA A 251 26.28 11.84 -16.68
CA ALA A 251 25.55 12.94 -17.34
C ALA A 251 24.03 12.76 -17.31
N LEU A 252 23.52 11.54 -17.33
CA LEU A 252 22.09 11.26 -17.22
C LEU A 252 21.52 11.60 -15.84
N GLY A 253 22.34 11.63 -14.79
CA GLY A 253 21.94 11.97 -13.43
C GLY A 253 21.38 13.39 -13.31
N PHE A 254 21.88 14.35 -14.12
CA PHE A 254 21.39 15.72 -14.10
C PHE A 254 19.91 15.85 -14.50
N VAL A 255 19.41 14.97 -15.38
CA VAL A 255 18.02 14.95 -15.81
C VAL A 255 17.20 14.00 -14.93
N MET A 256 17.73 12.79 -14.68
CA MET A 256 17.00 11.74 -13.98
C MET A 256 16.85 12.02 -12.48
N GLY A 257 17.82 12.68 -11.84
CA GLY A 257 17.76 13.00 -10.41
C GLY A 257 16.58 13.92 -10.04
N PRO A 258 16.46 15.12 -10.65
CA PRO A 258 15.30 15.98 -10.43
C PRO A 258 13.98 15.33 -10.80
N LEU A 259 13.92 14.56 -11.88
CA LEU A 259 12.72 13.87 -12.32
C LEU A 259 12.27 12.81 -11.30
N GLU A 260 13.21 12.04 -10.75
CA GLU A 260 12.93 11.06 -9.68
C GLU A 260 12.44 11.75 -8.41
N PHE A 261 13.01 12.90 -8.07
CA PHE A 261 12.55 13.69 -6.93
C PHE A 261 11.14 14.24 -7.12
N VAL A 262 10.83 14.79 -8.28
CA VAL A 262 9.46 15.23 -8.65
C VAL A 262 8.50 14.03 -8.58
N GLY A 263 8.90 12.85 -9.04
CA GLY A 263 8.14 11.61 -8.90
C GLY A 263 7.87 11.26 -7.44
N THR A 264 8.87 11.43 -6.56
CA THR A 264 8.72 11.18 -5.12
C THR A 264 7.72 12.14 -4.48
N LEU A 265 7.78 13.43 -4.82
CA LEU A 265 6.77 14.42 -4.38
C LEU A 265 5.39 14.09 -4.94
N GLY A 266 5.30 13.70 -6.22
CA GLY A 266 4.07 13.26 -6.86
C GLY A 266 3.43 12.07 -6.14
N ASN A 267 4.25 11.13 -5.68
CA ASN A 267 3.78 10.00 -4.88
C ASN A 267 3.17 10.47 -3.55
N VAL A 268 3.78 11.42 -2.84
CA VAL A 268 3.22 12.00 -1.61
C VAL A 268 1.89 12.71 -1.89
N LEU A 269 1.86 13.58 -2.91
CA LEU A 269 0.65 14.32 -3.30
C LEU A 269 -0.47 13.40 -3.79
N SER A 270 -0.15 12.25 -4.34
CA SER A 270 -1.13 11.24 -4.79
C SER A 270 -2.05 10.77 -3.66
N TYR A 271 -1.60 10.88 -2.39
CA TYR A 271 -2.40 10.51 -1.21
C TYR A 271 -3.56 11.48 -0.94
N LEU A 272 -3.54 12.70 -1.50
CA LEU A 272 -4.69 13.60 -1.44
C LEU A 272 -5.94 12.98 -2.07
N ARG A 273 -5.78 11.97 -2.92
CA ARG A 273 -6.88 11.17 -3.45
C ARG A 273 -7.67 10.46 -2.34
N LEU A 274 -7.03 10.06 -1.24
CA LEU A 274 -7.74 9.46 -0.09
C LEU A 274 -8.75 10.45 0.51
N ALA A 275 -8.33 11.71 0.68
CA ALA A 275 -9.21 12.77 1.15
C ALA A 275 -10.33 13.04 0.15
N ALA A 276 -9.98 13.17 -1.14
CA ALA A 276 -10.97 13.46 -2.19
C ALA A 276 -12.04 12.36 -2.29
N VAL A 277 -11.63 11.09 -2.32
CA VAL A 277 -12.57 9.95 -2.38
C VAL A 277 -13.35 9.82 -1.07
N GLY A 278 -12.70 10.03 0.09
CA GLY A 278 -13.36 9.97 1.39
C GLY A 278 -14.45 11.04 1.53
N LEU A 279 -14.18 12.29 1.14
CA LEU A 279 -15.19 13.35 1.11
C LEU A 279 -16.30 13.08 0.11
N ALA A 280 -15.91 12.64 -1.11
CA ALA A 280 -16.90 12.31 -2.14
C ALA A 280 -17.88 11.24 -1.67
N SER A 281 -17.39 10.17 -1.01
CA SER A 281 -18.27 9.10 -0.50
C SER A 281 -19.25 9.63 0.55
N THR A 282 -18.79 10.49 1.47
CA THR A 282 -19.64 11.10 2.50
C THR A 282 -20.71 12.02 1.88
N TYR A 283 -20.30 12.94 0.98
CA TYR A 283 -21.26 13.85 0.35
C TYR A 283 -22.26 13.14 -0.56
N LEU A 284 -21.85 12.08 -1.27
CA LEU A 284 -22.76 11.26 -2.06
C LEU A 284 -23.77 10.52 -1.19
N ALA A 285 -23.35 10.00 -0.04
CA ALA A 285 -24.27 9.39 0.92
C ALA A 285 -25.26 10.42 1.48
N MET A 286 -24.80 11.66 1.79
CA MET A 286 -25.68 12.74 2.23
C MET A 286 -26.73 13.10 1.17
N VAL A 287 -26.30 13.27 -0.10
CA VAL A 287 -27.22 13.54 -1.21
C VAL A 287 -28.22 12.40 -1.40
N ALA A 288 -27.78 11.14 -1.31
CA ALA A 288 -28.66 9.98 -1.40
C ALA A 288 -29.71 10.00 -0.28
N ASN A 289 -29.33 10.39 0.96
CA ASN A 289 -30.24 10.52 2.07
C ASN A 289 -31.27 11.65 1.85
N GLU A 290 -30.84 12.80 1.38
CA GLU A 290 -31.75 13.93 1.07
C GLU A 290 -32.74 13.56 -0.04
N LEU A 291 -32.29 12.91 -1.12
CA LEU A 291 -33.14 12.45 -2.20
C LEU A 291 -34.17 11.39 -1.73
N SER A 292 -33.82 10.55 -0.76
CA SER A 292 -34.72 9.56 -0.20
C SER A 292 -35.88 10.19 0.59
N VAL A 293 -35.66 11.38 1.15
CA VAL A 293 -36.69 12.13 1.91
C VAL A 293 -37.62 12.91 0.97
N VAL A 294 -37.07 13.47 -0.12
CA VAL A 294 -37.82 14.32 -1.07
C VAL A 294 -38.48 13.51 -2.18
N GLY A 295 -37.90 12.39 -2.59
CA GLY A 295 -38.37 11.50 -3.65
C GLY A 295 -38.79 10.15 -3.12
N SER A 296 -39.14 9.23 -4.01
CA SER A 296 -39.36 7.85 -3.60
C SER A 296 -38.08 7.24 -3.00
N ILE A 297 -38.22 6.43 -1.94
CA ILE A 297 -37.15 5.65 -1.32
C ILE A 297 -36.27 4.94 -2.37
N TRP A 298 -36.86 4.56 -3.49
CA TRP A 298 -36.15 3.91 -4.61
C TRP A 298 -35.06 4.77 -5.25
N LEU A 299 -35.22 6.10 -5.29
CA LEU A 299 -34.22 6.99 -5.87
C LEU A 299 -32.98 7.09 -4.97
N GLY A 300 -33.18 7.17 -3.66
CA GLY A 300 -32.09 7.15 -2.67
C GLY A 300 -31.32 5.82 -2.65
N VAL A 301 -32.06 4.70 -2.73
CA VAL A 301 -31.45 3.35 -2.84
C VAL A 301 -30.66 3.22 -4.15
N PHE A 302 -31.20 3.70 -5.27
CA PHE A 302 -30.53 3.67 -6.57
C PHE A 302 -29.21 4.46 -6.54
N VAL A 303 -29.21 5.69 -6.05
CA VAL A 303 -28.00 6.50 -5.91
C VAL A 303 -27.02 5.86 -4.93
N GLY A 304 -27.47 5.35 -3.78
CA GLY A 304 -26.60 4.71 -2.79
C GLY A 304 -26.02 3.36 -3.22
N MET A 305 -26.61 2.69 -4.22
CA MET A 305 -26.06 1.44 -4.80
C MET A 305 -25.04 1.67 -5.91
N PHE A 306 -25.09 2.83 -6.58
CA PHE A 306 -24.20 3.14 -7.71
C PHE A 306 -22.89 3.84 -7.26
N PHE A 307 -22.82 4.34 -6.05
CA PHE A 307 -21.69 5.03 -5.47
C PHE A 307 -21.25 4.44 -4.14
#